data_de859e820991a506af864875f45cce1c
#
_entry.id   de859e820991a506af864875f45cce1c
#
_cell.length_a   1.000
_cell.length_b   1.000
_cell.length_c   1.000
_cell.angle_alpha   90.00
_cell.angle_beta   90.00
_cell.angle_gamma   90.00
#
_symmetry.space_group_name_H-M   'P 1'
#
loop_
_entity.id
_entity.type
_entity.pdbx_description
1 polymer ?
#
loop_
_entity_poly.entity_id
_entity_poly.type
_entity_poly.pdbx_seq_one_letter_code
_entity_poly.pdbx_strand_id
1 'polypeptide(L)'
;LRAQGGGDTAAMPSTALTFASVAEHRAWLATQAPLPRGFRVGATRFPFVPAEVHKPSAMTLTLIALAQPTSSFAMMFTRNALPGAPIIIGRRRLAADSLGAVLINNKISNVCAPDGEAASEALCAGAASILGLAPAQILPCSTGVIGWRLPVEAMLGALPQASAALQDASILPAADGIVTTDLYAKIRRRTVGAGSIVGIAKGAGMIEPNLATMLVYLLTDLDLPREVLREELAHAVAGSFNRMSIDSDTSTSDTVVALSSRAVPGADRAAVRAALTGVCMDLAEDVVRNGEGVHHVMRVTVAGAPDPELAATVGKAIVNSPLFQCAVCGNDANVGRLVMAIGKEVGARRAGTDLSRLRLTMGGLAIFGDGVFRLDPEVEAQLVAHLHAAELYASTPPADGLTFVPSARYPRHERVVEIG
;
A
#
# COMPACT_ATOMS: atom_id res chain seq x y z
N LEU A 1 7.10 -38.43 10.12
CA LEU A 1 8.19 -37.43 10.21
C LEU A 1 7.57 -36.10 10.66
N ARG A 2 7.78 -35.76 11.94
CA ARG A 2 7.39 -34.46 12.48
C ARG A 2 8.42 -33.45 12.00
N ALA A 3 8.03 -32.52 11.16
CA ALA A 3 8.78 -31.29 10.96
C ALA A 3 8.41 -30.32 12.09
N GLN A 4 9.30 -30.14 13.04
CA GLN A 4 9.30 -29.01 13.94
C GLN A 4 9.79 -27.80 13.13
N GLY A 5 8.86 -27.04 12.56
CA GLY A 5 9.12 -25.71 12.05
C GLY A 5 8.89 -24.72 13.17
N GLY A 6 9.96 -23.99 13.57
CA GLY A 6 9.92 -22.96 14.59
C GLY A 6 8.83 -21.95 14.28
N GLY A 7 8.04 -21.63 15.30
CA GLY A 7 7.00 -20.65 15.20
C GLY A 7 7.59 -19.25 14.98
N ASP A 8 7.44 -18.76 13.76
CA ASP A 8 7.38 -17.33 13.53
C ASP A 8 6.05 -16.87 14.13
N THR A 9 6.11 -16.32 15.32
CA THR A 9 4.97 -15.65 15.94
C THR A 9 4.56 -14.56 14.95
N ALA A 10 3.41 -14.75 14.33
CA ALA A 10 2.79 -13.74 13.48
C ALA A 10 2.91 -12.40 14.22
N ALA A 11 3.53 -11.42 13.55
CA ALA A 11 3.64 -10.07 14.10
C ALA A 11 2.23 -9.64 14.51
N MET A 12 2.04 -9.30 15.78
CA MET A 12 0.76 -8.84 16.28
C MET A 12 0.27 -7.70 15.39
N PRO A 13 -0.98 -7.74 14.95
CA PRO A 13 -1.53 -6.67 14.13
C PRO A 13 -1.35 -5.33 14.83
N SER A 14 -1.06 -4.29 14.05
CA SER A 14 -0.98 -2.94 14.57
C SER A 14 -2.30 -2.64 15.28
N THR A 15 -2.22 -2.10 16.49
CA THR A 15 -3.40 -1.61 17.20
C THR A 15 -4.07 -0.57 16.33
N ALA A 16 -5.33 -0.78 15.97
CA ALA A 16 -6.11 0.19 15.20
C ALA A 16 -6.02 1.56 15.91
N LEU A 17 -5.55 2.56 15.19
CA LEU A 17 -5.44 3.92 15.69
C LEU A 17 -6.80 4.61 15.56
N THR A 18 -7.22 5.30 16.62
CA THR A 18 -8.46 6.06 16.65
C THR A 18 -8.13 7.52 16.93
N PHE A 19 -8.73 8.42 16.18
CA PHE A 19 -8.56 9.85 16.33
C PHE A 19 -9.92 10.52 16.51
N ALA A 20 -10.01 11.48 17.41
CA ALA A 20 -11.24 12.22 17.66
C ALA A 20 -11.52 13.26 16.56
N SER A 21 -10.51 13.62 15.77
CA SER A 21 -10.64 14.64 14.71
C SER A 21 -9.57 14.47 13.63
N VAL A 22 -9.81 15.11 12.47
CA VAL A 22 -8.82 15.24 11.39
C VAL A 22 -7.56 15.96 11.91
N ALA A 23 -7.71 16.97 12.75
CA ALA A 23 -6.58 17.71 13.32
C ALA A 23 -5.70 16.81 14.21
N GLU A 24 -6.30 15.96 15.03
CA GLU A 24 -5.57 14.99 15.85
C GLU A 24 -4.83 13.98 14.99
N HIS A 25 -5.50 13.41 13.98
CA HIS A 25 -4.84 12.52 13.02
C HIS A 25 -3.68 13.23 12.32
N ARG A 26 -3.85 14.48 11.90
CA ARG A 26 -2.80 15.26 11.24
C ARG A 26 -1.61 15.51 12.19
N ALA A 27 -1.88 15.83 13.46
CA ALA A 27 -0.86 15.98 14.48
C ALA A 27 -0.09 14.67 14.71
N TRP A 28 -0.79 13.54 14.74
CA TRP A 28 -0.16 12.22 14.84
C TRP A 28 0.70 11.92 13.60
N LEU A 29 0.22 12.18 12.38
CA LEU A 29 1.01 12.00 11.16
C LEU A 29 2.30 12.82 11.22
N ALA A 30 2.27 14.04 11.78
CA ALA A 30 3.45 14.86 11.94
C ALA A 30 4.51 14.20 12.85
N THR A 31 4.10 13.38 13.84
CA THR A 31 5.05 12.61 14.66
C THR A 31 5.72 11.46 13.91
N GLN A 32 5.07 10.95 12.87
CA GLN A 32 5.59 9.88 12.00
C GLN A 32 6.47 10.43 10.87
N ALA A 33 6.37 11.72 10.59
CA ALA A 33 6.89 12.36 9.39
C ALA A 33 8.36 12.80 9.40
N PRO A 34 9.15 12.82 10.50
CA PRO A 34 10.56 13.22 10.42
C PRO A 34 11.32 12.41 9.38
N LEU A 35 12.03 13.09 8.48
CA LEU A 35 12.83 12.44 7.45
C LEU A 35 14.07 11.74 8.05
N PRO A 36 14.46 10.56 7.52
CA PRO A 36 15.77 10.00 7.79
C PRO A 36 16.88 10.92 7.25
N ARG A 37 18.06 10.84 7.84
CA ARG A 37 19.20 11.66 7.43
C ARG A 37 19.56 11.44 5.96
N GLY A 38 19.95 12.52 5.28
CA GLY A 38 20.38 12.46 3.89
C GLY A 38 19.26 12.49 2.85
N PHE A 39 18.00 12.70 3.28
CA PHE A 39 16.86 12.91 2.39
C PHE A 39 16.32 14.32 2.46
N ARG A 40 15.80 14.80 1.33
CA ARG A 40 15.03 16.04 1.20
C ARG A 40 13.77 15.78 0.39
N VAL A 41 12.69 16.47 0.73
CA VAL A 41 11.40 16.35 0.07
C VAL A 41 10.85 17.72 -0.27
N GLY A 42 10.36 17.87 -1.49
CA GLY A 42 9.66 19.07 -1.96
C GLY A 42 8.47 18.71 -2.82
N ALA A 43 7.42 19.53 -2.77
CA ALA A 43 6.25 19.36 -3.62
C ALA A 43 5.72 20.71 -4.06
N THR A 44 5.15 20.76 -5.25
CA THR A 44 4.44 21.93 -5.77
C THR A 44 3.18 21.50 -6.49
N ARG A 45 2.14 22.31 -6.37
CA ARG A 45 0.88 22.11 -7.08
C ARG A 45 0.74 23.18 -8.16
N PHE A 46 0.41 22.77 -9.37
CA PHE A 46 0.26 23.66 -10.51
C PHE A 46 -1.00 23.32 -11.32
N PRO A 47 -1.61 24.32 -11.97
CA PRO A 47 -2.75 24.13 -12.86
C PRO A 47 -2.28 23.62 -14.23
N PHE A 48 -3.13 22.83 -14.88
CA PHE A 48 -2.98 22.43 -16.26
C PHE A 48 -4.34 22.13 -16.90
N VAL A 49 -4.37 22.01 -18.23
CA VAL A 49 -5.57 21.58 -18.96
C VAL A 49 -5.20 20.31 -19.71
N PRO A 50 -5.78 19.15 -19.35
CA PRO A 50 -5.56 17.92 -20.08
C PRO A 50 -6.09 18.05 -21.52
N ALA A 51 -5.29 17.59 -22.50
CA ALA A 51 -5.68 17.63 -23.90
C ALA A 51 -6.92 16.77 -24.20
N GLU A 52 -7.14 15.73 -23.41
CA GLU A 52 -8.20 14.74 -23.58
C GLU A 52 -9.59 15.23 -23.16
N VAL A 53 -9.67 16.15 -22.18
CA VAL A 53 -10.95 16.59 -21.61
C VAL A 53 -11.16 18.11 -21.64
N HIS A 54 -10.15 18.89 -21.98
CA HIS A 54 -10.21 20.36 -22.11
C HIS A 54 -10.81 21.09 -20.91
N LYS A 55 -10.67 20.51 -19.70
CA LYS A 55 -11.16 21.12 -18.44
C LYS A 55 -9.99 21.43 -17.52
N PRO A 56 -9.98 22.61 -16.89
CA PRO A 56 -8.94 22.95 -15.90
C PRO A 56 -8.82 21.89 -14.83
N SER A 57 -7.61 21.49 -14.54
CA SER A 57 -7.24 20.55 -13.50
C SER A 57 -6.00 21.03 -12.77
N ALA A 58 -5.61 20.36 -11.70
CA ALA A 58 -4.38 20.64 -11.00
C ALA A 58 -3.65 19.33 -10.71
N MET A 59 -2.32 19.38 -10.79
CA MET A 59 -1.41 18.27 -10.54
C MET A 59 -0.43 18.67 -9.45
N THR A 60 -0.02 17.71 -8.63
CA THR A 60 1.11 17.88 -7.72
C THR A 60 2.33 17.16 -8.29
N LEU A 61 3.44 17.88 -8.34
CA LEU A 61 4.76 17.36 -8.64
C LEU A 61 5.54 17.27 -7.35
N THR A 62 6.06 16.08 -7.04
CA THR A 62 6.77 15.78 -5.81
C THR A 62 8.17 15.26 -6.12
N LEU A 63 9.14 15.77 -5.39
CA LEU A 63 10.54 15.31 -5.40
C LEU A 63 10.88 14.67 -4.05
N ILE A 64 11.45 13.46 -4.11
CA ILE A 64 12.18 12.84 -3.00
C ILE A 64 13.63 12.77 -3.46
N ALA A 65 14.49 13.57 -2.87
CA ALA A 65 15.90 13.70 -3.28
C ALA A 65 16.83 13.22 -2.17
N LEU A 66 17.93 12.60 -2.56
CA LEU A 66 19.05 12.27 -1.67
C LEU A 66 20.07 13.41 -1.69
N ALA A 67 20.73 13.65 -0.56
CA ALA A 67 21.84 14.62 -0.47
C ALA A 67 23.03 14.17 -1.33
N GLN A 68 23.23 12.87 -1.47
CA GLN A 68 24.17 12.23 -2.39
C GLN A 68 23.49 11.03 -3.04
N PRO A 69 23.73 10.76 -4.34
CA PRO A 69 23.21 9.56 -4.98
C PRO A 69 23.63 8.30 -4.22
N THR A 70 22.73 7.35 -4.11
CA THR A 70 22.98 6.10 -3.39
C THR A 70 23.02 4.90 -4.33
N SER A 71 23.94 3.97 -4.10
CA SER A 71 23.91 2.63 -4.70
C SER A 71 22.98 1.67 -3.98
N SER A 72 22.52 2.02 -2.76
CA SER A 72 21.64 1.19 -1.95
C SER A 72 20.18 1.56 -2.17
N PHE A 73 19.57 0.90 -3.15
CA PHE A 73 18.15 1.02 -3.46
C PHE A 73 17.56 -0.32 -3.88
N ALA A 74 16.28 -0.47 -3.68
CA ALA A 74 15.49 -1.62 -4.11
C ALA A 74 14.14 -1.14 -4.65
N MET A 75 13.66 -1.76 -5.71
CA MET A 75 12.40 -1.38 -6.34
C MET A 75 11.64 -2.63 -6.76
N MET A 76 10.33 -2.58 -6.62
CA MET A 76 9.41 -3.59 -7.10
C MET A 76 8.30 -2.90 -7.90
N PHE A 77 7.87 -3.52 -8.98
CA PHE A 77 6.93 -2.95 -9.94
C PHE A 77 5.80 -3.92 -10.25
N THR A 78 4.66 -3.38 -10.65
CA THR A 78 3.50 -4.15 -11.09
C THR A 78 3.85 -5.24 -12.12
N ARG A 79 3.12 -6.35 -12.07
CA ARG A 79 3.17 -7.40 -13.10
C ARG A 79 2.06 -7.27 -14.15
N ASN A 80 1.29 -6.19 -14.12
CA ASN A 80 0.30 -5.94 -15.14
C ASN A 80 0.94 -5.98 -16.54
N ALA A 81 0.28 -6.61 -17.49
CA ALA A 81 0.77 -6.78 -18.86
C ALA A 81 0.79 -5.48 -19.66
N LEU A 82 0.07 -4.44 -19.17
CA LEU A 82 0.02 -3.09 -19.75
C LEU A 82 0.63 -2.08 -18.78
N PRO A 83 1.94 -2.15 -18.48
CA PRO A 83 2.57 -1.25 -17.52
C PRO A 83 2.68 0.16 -18.08
N GLY A 84 2.58 1.17 -17.20
CA GLY A 84 2.84 2.57 -17.56
C GLY A 84 4.31 2.81 -17.96
N ALA A 85 4.54 3.88 -18.71
CA ALA A 85 5.88 4.30 -19.12
C ALA A 85 6.86 4.46 -17.93
N PRO A 86 6.46 5.02 -16.77
CA PRO A 86 7.34 5.07 -15.59
C PRO A 86 7.80 3.70 -15.11
N ILE A 87 6.96 2.66 -15.25
CA ILE A 87 7.31 1.28 -14.89
C ILE A 87 8.37 0.72 -15.84
N ILE A 88 8.20 0.94 -17.14
CA ILE A 88 9.16 0.50 -18.17
C ILE A 88 10.53 1.14 -17.90
N ILE A 89 10.56 2.44 -17.65
CA ILE A 89 11.76 3.19 -17.30
C ILE A 89 12.33 2.69 -15.95
N GLY A 90 11.49 2.54 -14.93
CA GLY A 90 11.88 2.06 -13.61
C GLY A 90 12.57 0.68 -13.66
N ARG A 91 12.05 -0.25 -14.48
CA ARG A 91 12.69 -1.55 -14.70
C ARG A 91 14.09 -1.42 -15.32
N ARG A 92 14.31 -0.46 -16.22
CA ARG A 92 15.67 -0.14 -16.74
C ARG A 92 16.56 0.45 -15.64
N ARG A 93 16.03 1.29 -14.75
CA ARG A 93 16.77 1.87 -13.61
C ARG A 93 17.17 0.82 -12.55
N LEU A 94 16.58 -0.39 -12.54
CA LEU A 94 17.07 -1.49 -11.69
C LEU A 94 18.53 -1.85 -11.95
N ALA A 95 19.05 -1.61 -13.13
CA ALA A 95 20.44 -1.85 -13.50
C ALA A 95 21.35 -0.62 -13.26
N ALA A 96 20.81 0.51 -12.85
CA ALA A 96 21.61 1.71 -12.59
C ALA A 96 22.56 1.50 -11.39
N ASP A 97 23.72 2.13 -11.44
CA ASP A 97 24.70 2.09 -10.35
C ASP A 97 24.21 2.84 -9.11
N SER A 98 23.48 3.93 -9.33
CA SER A 98 22.95 4.76 -8.25
C SER A 98 21.66 5.48 -8.62
N LEU A 99 20.89 5.85 -7.59
CA LEU A 99 19.75 6.76 -7.69
C LEU A 99 20.01 8.01 -6.83
N GLY A 100 19.58 9.17 -7.34
CA GLY A 100 19.70 10.46 -6.65
C GLY A 100 18.35 11.06 -6.27
N ALA A 101 17.29 10.78 -7.04
CA ALA A 101 15.96 11.28 -6.73
C ALA A 101 14.83 10.43 -7.34
N VAL A 102 13.64 10.60 -6.78
CA VAL A 102 12.37 10.13 -7.33
C VAL A 102 11.53 11.35 -7.71
N LEU A 103 11.04 11.38 -8.93
CA LEU A 103 10.13 12.40 -9.46
C LEU A 103 8.73 11.79 -9.60
N ILE A 104 7.76 12.35 -8.88
CA ILE A 104 6.43 11.77 -8.78
C ILE A 104 5.40 12.79 -9.24
N ASN A 105 4.43 12.37 -10.06
CA ASN A 105 3.23 13.14 -10.33
C ASN A 105 1.97 12.36 -9.97
N ASN A 106 0.95 13.06 -9.49
CA ASN A 106 -0.41 12.56 -9.36
C ASN A 106 -1.26 12.95 -10.58
N LYS A 107 -2.55 12.58 -10.60
CA LYS A 107 -3.56 12.88 -11.65
C LYS A 107 -3.45 12.12 -12.95
N ILE A 108 -2.26 11.85 -13.49
CA ILE A 108 -2.05 11.14 -14.76
C ILE A 108 -1.07 10.00 -14.51
N SER A 109 -1.48 8.78 -14.85
CA SER A 109 -0.67 7.57 -14.66
C SER A 109 0.38 7.35 -15.74
N ASN A 110 0.26 8.06 -16.86
CA ASN A 110 1.13 7.90 -18.03
C ASN A 110 1.18 6.46 -18.56
N VAL A 111 0.01 5.85 -18.64
CA VAL A 111 -0.23 4.52 -19.19
C VAL A 111 -0.97 4.66 -20.49
N CYS A 112 -0.58 3.91 -21.51
CA CYS A 112 -1.15 3.95 -22.87
C CYS A 112 -1.12 5.35 -23.53
N ALA A 113 -0.25 6.23 -23.07
CA ALA A 113 0.01 7.51 -23.71
C ALA A 113 1.01 7.31 -24.88
N PRO A 114 0.76 7.87 -26.08
CA PRO A 114 1.60 7.63 -27.25
C PRO A 114 3.07 8.02 -27.09
N ASP A 115 3.33 9.06 -26.27
CA ASP A 115 4.65 9.65 -26.01
C ASP A 115 5.16 9.38 -24.58
N GLY A 116 4.56 8.44 -23.86
CA GLY A 116 4.71 8.25 -22.42
C GLY A 116 6.15 8.10 -21.95
N GLU A 117 6.97 7.30 -22.64
CA GLU A 117 8.39 7.13 -22.26
C GLU A 117 9.20 8.40 -22.57
N ALA A 118 9.02 9.01 -23.74
CA ALA A 118 9.72 10.24 -24.10
C ALA A 118 9.37 11.39 -23.14
N ALA A 119 8.10 11.53 -22.77
CA ALA A 119 7.63 12.50 -21.81
C ALA A 119 8.28 12.30 -20.42
N SER A 120 8.30 11.07 -19.93
CA SER A 120 8.95 10.75 -18.65
C SER A 120 10.46 11.00 -18.67
N GLU A 121 11.17 10.61 -19.72
CA GLU A 121 12.62 10.85 -19.84
C GLU A 121 12.93 12.35 -19.96
N ALA A 122 12.12 13.14 -20.65
CA ALA A 122 12.27 14.60 -20.71
C ALA A 122 12.12 15.24 -19.33
N LEU A 123 11.17 14.76 -18.51
CA LEU A 123 10.98 15.21 -17.14
C LEU A 123 12.15 14.78 -16.23
N CYS A 124 12.66 13.55 -16.41
CA CYS A 124 13.86 13.09 -15.72
C CYS A 124 15.08 13.97 -16.05
N ALA A 125 15.26 14.34 -17.33
CA ALA A 125 16.34 15.22 -17.75
C ALA A 125 16.19 16.63 -17.14
N GLY A 126 14.99 17.20 -17.12
CA GLY A 126 14.70 18.47 -16.49
C GLY A 126 14.99 18.48 -14.98
N ALA A 127 14.52 17.44 -14.26
CA ALA A 127 14.80 17.28 -12.83
C ALA A 127 16.30 17.07 -12.55
N ALA A 128 16.98 16.27 -13.37
CA ALA A 128 18.40 16.01 -13.24
C ALA A 128 19.23 17.29 -13.41
N SER A 129 18.89 18.12 -14.40
CA SER A 129 19.55 19.41 -14.63
C SER A 129 19.47 20.35 -13.40
N ILE A 130 18.29 20.40 -12.75
CA ILE A 130 18.07 21.25 -11.57
C ILE A 130 18.77 20.70 -10.33
N LEU A 131 18.82 19.37 -10.19
CA LEU A 131 19.38 18.70 -9.00
C LEU A 131 20.88 18.40 -9.12
N GLY A 132 21.51 18.68 -10.28
CA GLY A 132 22.92 18.35 -10.53
C GLY A 132 23.19 16.85 -10.63
N LEU A 133 22.23 16.10 -11.19
CA LEU A 133 22.26 14.64 -11.33
C LEU A 133 22.33 14.23 -12.81
N ALA A 134 22.64 12.96 -13.08
CA ALA A 134 22.42 12.38 -14.40
C ALA A 134 20.94 11.98 -14.56
N PRO A 135 20.34 12.07 -15.76
CA PRO A 135 18.94 11.64 -16.00
C PRO A 135 18.67 10.21 -15.55
N ALA A 136 19.65 9.31 -15.70
CA ALA A 136 19.57 7.93 -15.25
C ALA A 136 19.47 7.75 -13.72
N GLN A 137 19.82 8.76 -12.95
CA GLN A 137 19.71 8.77 -11.48
C GLN A 137 18.33 9.26 -10.99
N ILE A 138 17.43 9.63 -11.91
CA ILE A 138 16.06 10.01 -11.59
C ILE A 138 15.12 8.84 -11.88
N LEU A 139 14.33 8.46 -10.90
CA LEU A 139 13.24 7.50 -11.06
C LEU A 139 11.91 8.24 -11.27
N PRO A 140 11.27 8.13 -12.45
CA PRO A 140 9.93 8.69 -12.64
C PRO A 140 8.89 7.76 -12.02
N CYS A 141 7.86 8.34 -11.41
CA CYS A 141 6.68 7.63 -10.91
C CYS A 141 5.42 8.46 -11.22
N SER A 142 4.38 7.80 -11.70
CA SER A 142 3.13 8.48 -12.07
C SER A 142 1.93 7.70 -11.55
N THR A 143 0.87 8.41 -11.17
CA THR A 143 -0.40 7.81 -10.76
C THR A 143 -1.58 8.69 -11.15
N GLY A 144 -2.74 8.09 -11.41
CA GLY A 144 -3.97 8.77 -11.78
C GLY A 144 -4.63 8.18 -13.02
N VAL A 145 -5.17 9.03 -13.88
CA VAL A 145 -5.95 8.63 -15.07
C VAL A 145 -5.07 7.91 -16.09
N ILE A 146 -5.58 6.80 -16.60
CA ILE A 146 -4.99 6.03 -17.71
C ILE A 146 -5.39 6.67 -19.06
N GLY A 147 -4.48 6.67 -20.02
CA GLY A 147 -4.73 7.14 -21.39
C GLY A 147 -4.46 8.64 -21.62
N TRP A 148 -4.23 9.43 -20.58
CA TRP A 148 -3.91 10.83 -20.70
C TRP A 148 -2.40 11.06 -20.86
N ARG A 149 -2.05 12.11 -21.64
CA ARG A 149 -0.67 12.56 -21.81
C ARG A 149 -0.22 13.43 -20.64
N LEU A 150 1.05 13.31 -20.27
CA LEU A 150 1.64 14.24 -19.31
C LEU A 150 1.75 15.66 -19.92
N PRO A 151 1.37 16.71 -19.18
CA PRO A 151 1.56 18.09 -19.59
C PRO A 151 3.03 18.50 -19.38
N VAL A 152 3.94 17.99 -20.21
CA VAL A 152 5.40 18.06 -20.03
C VAL A 152 5.89 19.48 -19.80
N GLU A 153 5.44 20.46 -20.64
CA GLU A 153 5.85 21.86 -20.51
C GLU A 153 5.45 22.47 -19.15
N ALA A 154 4.21 22.21 -18.72
CA ALA A 154 3.73 22.70 -17.41
C ALA A 154 4.47 22.03 -16.26
N MET A 155 4.78 20.74 -16.36
CA MET A 155 5.57 20.01 -15.38
C MET A 155 7.01 20.50 -15.31
N LEU A 156 7.67 20.72 -16.46
CA LEU A 156 9.02 21.32 -16.52
C LEU A 156 9.04 22.71 -15.89
N GLY A 157 8.01 23.52 -16.18
CA GLY A 157 7.83 24.83 -15.57
C GLY A 157 7.62 24.82 -14.05
N ALA A 158 7.08 23.72 -13.51
CA ALA A 158 6.85 23.53 -12.05
C ALA A 158 8.09 22.97 -11.31
N LEU A 159 9.04 22.34 -12.01
CA LEU A 159 10.23 21.74 -11.39
C LEU A 159 11.06 22.73 -10.54
N PRO A 160 11.34 23.97 -10.97
CA PRO A 160 12.10 24.91 -10.13
C PRO A 160 11.42 25.19 -8.78
N GLN A 161 10.08 25.28 -8.76
CA GLN A 161 9.33 25.48 -7.52
C GLN A 161 9.37 24.22 -6.63
N ALA A 162 9.22 23.03 -7.20
CA ALA A 162 9.34 21.78 -6.46
C ALA A 162 10.74 21.62 -5.84
N SER A 163 11.79 22.00 -6.58
CA SER A 163 13.17 22.00 -6.10
C SER A 163 13.42 23.04 -5.01
N ALA A 164 12.88 24.25 -5.16
CA ALA A 164 13.00 25.29 -4.13
C ALA A 164 12.28 24.93 -2.82
N ALA A 165 11.25 24.07 -2.90
CA ALA A 165 10.52 23.56 -1.75
C ALA A 165 11.21 22.40 -1.03
N LEU A 166 12.39 21.93 -1.51
CA LEU A 166 13.11 20.83 -0.88
C LEU A 166 13.57 21.19 0.54
N GLN A 167 13.11 20.42 1.52
CA GLN A 167 13.46 20.53 2.94
C GLN A 167 13.77 19.12 3.49
N ASP A 168 14.50 19.04 4.61
CA ASP A 168 14.98 17.81 5.24
C ASP A 168 14.27 17.45 6.55
N ALA A 169 13.24 18.22 6.94
CA ALA A 169 12.55 18.03 8.21
C ALA A 169 11.47 16.93 8.14
N SER A 170 10.65 16.90 7.07
CA SER A 170 9.42 16.11 7.06
C SER A 170 9.09 15.49 5.71
N ILE A 171 8.63 14.22 5.71
CA ILE A 171 8.12 13.53 4.52
C ILE A 171 6.67 13.93 4.18
N LEU A 172 6.00 14.66 5.07
CA LEU A 172 4.58 14.99 4.96
C LEU A 172 4.20 15.65 3.62
N PRO A 173 4.98 16.61 3.05
CA PRO A 173 4.67 17.15 1.72
C PRO A 173 4.64 16.10 0.61
N ALA A 174 5.48 15.06 0.70
CA ALA A 174 5.42 13.96 -0.27
C ALA A 174 4.19 13.08 -0.04
N ALA A 175 3.88 12.75 1.20
CA ALA A 175 2.70 11.95 1.52
C ALA A 175 1.40 12.62 1.05
N ASP A 176 1.29 13.94 1.19
CA ASP A 176 0.16 14.72 0.67
C ASP A 176 0.20 14.83 -0.86
N GLY A 177 1.39 14.94 -1.45
CA GLY A 177 1.58 15.16 -2.88
C GLY A 177 1.24 13.96 -3.75
N ILE A 178 1.34 12.75 -3.21
CA ILE A 178 1.10 11.51 -3.96
C ILE A 178 -0.35 11.01 -3.93
N VAL A 179 -1.20 11.53 -3.06
CA VAL A 179 -2.60 11.09 -2.95
C VAL A 179 -3.41 11.40 -4.21
N THR A 180 -4.41 10.57 -4.50
CA THR A 180 -5.34 10.73 -5.63
C THR A 180 -6.79 10.76 -5.14
N THR A 181 -7.39 9.61 -4.89
CA THR A 181 -8.74 9.42 -4.31
C THR A 181 -8.67 9.08 -2.82
N ASP A 182 -7.47 9.05 -2.28
CA ASP A 182 -7.23 8.81 -0.86
C ASP A 182 -7.91 9.87 0.01
N LEU A 183 -8.51 9.44 1.11
CA LEU A 183 -9.14 10.33 2.09
C LEU A 183 -8.09 11.06 2.95
N TYR A 184 -6.92 10.44 3.16
CA TYR A 184 -5.83 11.00 3.95
C TYR A 184 -4.45 10.47 3.52
N ALA A 185 -3.40 11.23 3.84
CA ALA A 185 -2.01 10.79 3.68
C ALA A 185 -1.67 9.67 4.66
N LYS A 186 -0.82 8.73 4.24
CA LYS A 186 -0.40 7.58 5.05
C LYS A 186 1.10 7.64 5.29
N ILE A 187 1.51 7.67 6.56
CA ILE A 187 2.91 7.73 6.98
C ILE A 187 3.11 6.79 8.15
N ARG A 188 4.14 5.94 8.07
CA ARG A 188 4.55 5.05 9.17
C ARG A 188 6.05 5.12 9.38
N ARG A 189 6.47 5.07 10.63
CA ARG A 189 7.88 5.19 11.02
C ARG A 189 8.26 4.18 12.08
N ARG A 190 9.48 3.63 11.97
CA ARG A 190 10.14 2.80 13.00
C ARG A 190 11.58 3.28 13.19
N THR A 191 12.06 3.23 14.42
CA THR A 191 13.47 3.46 14.75
C THR A 191 14.22 2.13 14.80
N VAL A 192 15.47 2.14 14.36
CA VAL A 192 16.39 0.99 14.42
C VAL A 192 17.74 1.51 14.89
N GLY A 193 18.09 1.25 16.13
CA GLY A 193 19.30 1.83 16.75
C GLY A 193 19.27 3.37 16.68
N ALA A 194 20.31 3.95 16.08
CA ALA A 194 20.43 5.40 15.89
C ALA A 194 19.79 5.91 14.58
N GLY A 195 19.25 5.02 13.76
CA GLY A 195 18.61 5.37 12.48
C GLY A 195 17.11 5.10 12.50
N SER A 196 16.48 5.25 11.34
CA SER A 196 15.05 5.07 11.17
C SER A 196 14.67 4.60 9.77
N ILE A 197 13.47 4.02 9.70
CA ILE A 197 12.77 3.73 8.45
C ILE A 197 11.47 4.52 8.49
N VAL A 198 11.22 5.34 7.48
CA VAL A 198 9.92 5.99 7.28
C VAL A 198 9.34 5.56 5.94
N GLY A 199 8.05 5.28 5.92
CA GLY A 199 7.33 4.91 4.72
C GLY A 199 6.12 5.78 4.49
N ILE A 200 5.83 6.06 3.24
CA ILE A 200 4.57 6.65 2.78
C ILE A 200 3.92 5.76 1.72
N ALA A 201 2.61 5.73 1.70
CA ALA A 201 1.84 5.00 0.70
C ALA A 201 0.65 5.82 0.21
N LYS A 202 0.30 5.65 -1.06
CA LYS A 202 -0.99 6.09 -1.62
C LYS A 202 -1.72 4.90 -2.22
N GLY A 203 -3.02 4.95 -2.15
CA GLY A 203 -3.93 3.98 -2.75
C GLY A 203 -5.25 3.91 -2.02
N ALA A 204 -6.35 3.86 -2.77
CA ALA A 204 -7.70 3.72 -2.27
C ALA A 204 -8.58 2.86 -3.21
N GLY A 205 -8.21 2.71 -4.47
CA GLY A 205 -8.85 1.86 -5.46
C GLY A 205 -7.84 1.31 -6.46
N MET A 206 -8.25 0.31 -7.25
CA MET A 206 -7.43 -0.50 -8.12
C MET A 206 -6.34 -1.21 -7.31
N ILE A 207 -6.77 -1.96 -6.25
CA ILE A 207 -5.86 -2.54 -5.24
C ILE A 207 -6.10 -4.03 -5.05
N GLU A 208 -5.36 -4.82 -5.82
CA GLU A 208 -4.94 -6.18 -5.51
C GLU A 208 -3.49 -6.39 -5.96
N PRO A 209 -2.52 -6.15 -5.10
CA PRO A 209 -1.13 -6.30 -5.47
C PRO A 209 -0.76 -7.77 -5.72
N ASN A 210 -0.35 -8.03 -6.95
CA ASN A 210 0.52 -9.17 -7.25
C ASN A 210 1.90 -8.61 -7.60
N LEU A 211 2.55 -7.98 -6.60
CA LEU A 211 3.67 -7.04 -6.62
C LEU A 211 3.22 -5.59 -6.93
N ALA A 212 2.40 -5.02 -6.03
CA ALA A 212 2.06 -3.62 -5.82
C ALA A 212 0.91 -3.04 -6.64
N THR A 213 -0.17 -2.52 -5.96
CA THR A 213 -1.18 -1.61 -6.54
C THR A 213 -1.17 -0.30 -5.79
N MET A 214 -0.03 0.41 -5.78
CA MET A 214 0.12 1.65 -5.04
C MET A 214 1.46 2.30 -5.35
N LEU A 215 1.64 3.51 -4.92
CA LEU A 215 2.96 4.09 -4.79
C LEU A 215 3.39 4.02 -3.34
N VAL A 216 4.50 3.35 -3.07
CA VAL A 216 5.09 3.24 -1.74
C VAL A 216 6.54 3.68 -1.80
N TYR A 217 6.91 4.56 -0.90
CA TYR A 217 8.28 5.02 -0.75
C TYR A 217 8.74 4.77 0.68
N LEU A 218 9.81 3.98 0.82
CA LEU A 218 10.43 3.56 2.08
C LEU A 218 11.82 4.17 2.13
N LEU A 219 12.02 5.12 3.02
CA LEU A 219 13.28 5.85 3.17
C LEU A 219 13.96 5.44 4.47
N THR A 220 15.26 5.18 4.41
CA THR A 220 16.06 4.86 5.60
C THR A 220 17.43 5.53 5.55
N ASP A 221 17.93 5.91 6.70
CA ASP A 221 19.31 6.39 6.86
C ASP A 221 20.29 5.27 7.27
N LEU A 222 19.81 4.05 7.49
CA LEU A 222 20.64 2.91 7.86
C LEU A 222 21.60 2.53 6.72
N ASP A 223 22.86 2.24 7.05
CA ASP A 223 23.82 1.75 6.06
C ASP A 223 23.54 0.28 5.73
N LEU A 224 22.86 0.06 4.63
CA LEU A 224 22.47 -1.25 4.14
C LEU A 224 23.11 -1.51 2.77
N PRO A 225 23.77 -2.65 2.55
CA PRO A 225 24.12 -3.09 1.21
C PRO A 225 22.87 -3.25 0.33
N ARG A 226 23.02 -2.99 -0.97
CA ARG A 226 21.90 -3.05 -1.93
C ARG A 226 21.19 -4.40 -1.94
N GLU A 227 21.95 -5.46 -1.87
CA GLU A 227 21.43 -6.84 -1.86
C GLU A 227 20.59 -7.11 -0.61
N VAL A 228 21.08 -6.66 0.55
CA VAL A 228 20.35 -6.79 1.81
C VAL A 228 19.04 -6.00 1.73
N LEU A 229 19.08 -4.75 1.25
CA LEU A 229 17.87 -3.95 1.10
C LEU A 229 16.84 -4.59 0.15
N ARG A 230 17.31 -5.23 -0.93
CA ARG A 230 16.46 -5.98 -1.87
C ARG A 230 15.79 -7.19 -1.23
N GLU A 231 16.54 -7.98 -0.48
CA GLU A 231 16.01 -9.16 0.22
C GLU A 231 14.99 -8.77 1.28
N GLU A 232 15.30 -7.76 2.10
CA GLU A 232 14.40 -7.31 3.15
C GLU A 232 13.14 -6.64 2.58
N LEU A 233 13.25 -5.89 1.48
CA LEU A 233 12.08 -5.34 0.78
C LEU A 233 11.19 -6.45 0.24
N ALA A 234 11.77 -7.45 -0.44
CA ALA A 234 11.00 -8.56 -0.99
C ALA A 234 10.26 -9.34 0.11
N HIS A 235 10.93 -9.59 1.25
CA HIS A 235 10.31 -10.22 2.42
C HIS A 235 9.15 -9.38 2.99
N ALA A 236 9.37 -8.09 3.22
CA ALA A 236 8.36 -7.19 3.77
C ALA A 236 7.13 -7.07 2.87
N VAL A 237 7.33 -6.91 1.55
CA VAL A 237 6.24 -6.81 0.57
C VAL A 237 5.44 -8.10 0.48
N ALA A 238 6.10 -9.27 0.50
CA ALA A 238 5.43 -10.57 0.47
C ALA A 238 4.51 -10.79 1.68
N GLY A 239 4.91 -10.30 2.85
CA GLY A 239 4.15 -10.42 4.10
C GLY A 239 3.09 -9.34 4.32
N SER A 240 3.08 -8.26 3.52
CA SER A 240 2.21 -7.10 3.72
C SER A 240 1.38 -6.79 2.48
N PHE A 241 1.89 -5.94 1.59
CA PHE A 241 1.16 -5.44 0.42
C PHE A 241 0.62 -6.55 -0.47
N ASN A 242 1.36 -7.64 -0.68
CA ASN A 242 0.89 -8.78 -1.48
C ASN A 242 -0.25 -9.58 -0.82
N ARG A 243 -0.56 -9.28 0.44
CA ARG A 243 -1.65 -9.94 1.18
C ARG A 243 -2.95 -9.17 1.19
N MET A 244 -2.94 -7.88 0.82
CA MET A 244 -4.15 -7.06 0.81
C MET A 244 -4.90 -7.12 -0.52
N SER A 245 -6.19 -6.79 -0.48
CA SER A 245 -7.03 -6.50 -1.64
C SER A 245 -8.13 -5.54 -1.23
N ILE A 246 -8.57 -4.67 -2.14
CA ILE A 246 -9.74 -3.80 -1.99
C ILE A 246 -10.81 -4.21 -3.01
N ASP A 247 -10.46 -4.29 -4.28
CA ASP A 247 -11.37 -4.44 -5.40
C ASP A 247 -10.96 -5.53 -6.41
N SER A 248 -9.95 -6.33 -6.09
CA SER A 248 -9.38 -7.38 -6.93
C SER A 248 -8.69 -6.91 -8.22
N ASP A 249 -8.50 -5.60 -8.41
CA ASP A 249 -7.90 -5.04 -9.63
C ASP A 249 -6.42 -4.74 -9.45
N THR A 250 -5.57 -5.24 -10.37
CA THR A 250 -4.14 -4.98 -10.38
C THR A 250 -3.81 -3.77 -11.25
N SER A 251 -3.24 -2.72 -10.65
CA SER A 251 -2.90 -1.49 -11.34
C SER A 251 -1.75 -1.65 -12.35
N THR A 252 -1.71 -0.71 -13.26
CA THR A 252 -0.68 -0.56 -14.31
C THR A 252 0.53 0.26 -13.87
N SER A 253 0.49 0.88 -12.66
CA SER A 253 1.46 1.89 -12.23
C SER A 253 2.15 1.57 -10.90
N ASP A 254 1.92 0.38 -10.34
CA ASP A 254 2.38 0.04 -9.00
C ASP A 254 3.88 0.04 -8.85
N THR A 255 4.31 0.72 -7.80
CA THR A 255 5.72 0.91 -7.52
C THR A 255 5.96 0.91 -6.01
N VAL A 256 6.85 0.05 -5.55
CA VAL A 256 7.44 0.11 -4.20
C VAL A 256 8.90 0.42 -4.34
N VAL A 257 9.36 1.49 -3.71
CA VAL A 257 10.76 1.95 -3.73
C VAL A 257 11.29 1.99 -2.31
N ALA A 258 12.43 1.37 -2.08
CA ALA A 258 13.20 1.51 -0.85
C ALA A 258 14.54 2.17 -1.18
N LEU A 259 14.88 3.23 -0.46
CA LEU A 259 16.13 3.98 -0.60
C LEU A 259 16.85 4.06 0.74
N SER A 260 18.16 3.78 0.74
CA SER A 260 19.02 4.02 1.90
C SER A 260 20.03 5.13 1.60
N SER A 261 20.05 6.16 2.43
CA SER A 261 21.09 7.19 2.35
C SER A 261 22.45 6.75 2.93
N ARG A 262 22.47 5.61 3.66
CA ARG A 262 23.67 5.02 4.28
C ARG A 262 24.36 5.92 5.33
N ALA A 263 23.63 6.86 5.91
CA ALA A 263 24.19 7.84 6.84
C ALA A 263 24.44 7.29 8.26
N VAL A 264 23.83 6.14 8.63
CA VAL A 264 23.92 5.54 9.96
C VAL A 264 24.45 4.12 9.88
N PRO A 265 25.70 3.87 10.30
CA PRO A 265 26.32 2.54 10.24
C PRO A 265 25.82 1.61 11.34
N GLY A 266 26.12 0.31 11.21
CA GLY A 266 25.98 -0.69 12.26
C GLY A 266 24.55 -1.18 12.50
N ALA A 267 23.69 -1.18 11.49
CA ALA A 267 22.34 -1.69 11.61
C ALA A 267 22.31 -3.22 11.78
N ASP A 268 21.62 -3.70 12.82
CA ASP A 268 21.29 -5.12 12.97
C ASP A 268 20.24 -5.54 11.92
N ARG A 269 20.56 -6.56 11.14
CA ARG A 269 19.71 -7.01 10.04
C ARG A 269 18.35 -7.53 10.52
N ALA A 270 18.29 -8.23 11.66
CA ALA A 270 17.03 -8.73 12.20
C ALA A 270 16.12 -7.59 12.65
N ALA A 271 16.69 -6.56 13.28
CA ALA A 271 15.96 -5.34 13.64
C ALA A 271 15.49 -4.56 12.40
N VAL A 272 16.30 -4.47 11.35
CA VAL A 272 15.91 -3.87 10.05
C VAL A 272 14.73 -4.63 9.45
N ARG A 273 14.80 -5.97 9.37
CA ARG A 273 13.71 -6.82 8.87
C ARG A 273 12.42 -6.57 9.63
N ALA A 274 12.46 -6.64 10.95
CA ALA A 274 11.29 -6.43 11.79
C ALA A 274 10.69 -5.03 11.61
N ALA A 275 11.53 -3.98 11.56
CA ALA A 275 11.08 -2.60 11.39
C ALA A 275 10.50 -2.35 9.99
N LEU A 276 11.16 -2.81 8.92
CA LEU A 276 10.70 -2.66 7.54
C LEU A 276 9.39 -3.41 7.31
N THR A 277 9.30 -4.66 7.78
CA THR A 277 8.06 -5.45 7.73
C THR A 277 6.94 -4.75 8.50
N GLY A 278 7.21 -4.25 9.70
CA GLY A 278 6.24 -3.51 10.50
C GLY A 278 5.73 -2.24 9.81
N VAL A 279 6.62 -1.43 9.21
CA VAL A 279 6.21 -0.25 8.41
C VAL A 279 5.33 -0.66 7.23
N CYS A 280 5.71 -1.71 6.50
CA CYS A 280 4.95 -2.18 5.34
C CYS A 280 3.57 -2.75 5.74
N MET A 281 3.48 -3.48 6.85
CA MET A 281 2.20 -3.99 7.37
C MET A 281 1.27 -2.86 7.81
N ASP A 282 1.80 -1.89 8.56
CA ASP A 282 1.02 -0.74 9.01
C ASP A 282 0.50 0.09 7.83
N LEU A 283 1.34 0.32 6.81
CA LEU A 283 0.93 1.03 5.58
C LEU A 283 -0.11 0.23 4.77
N ALA A 284 0.04 -1.09 4.66
CA ALA A 284 -0.93 -1.94 3.98
C ALA A 284 -2.31 -1.87 4.67
N GLU A 285 -2.34 -1.88 6.00
CA GLU A 285 -3.57 -1.68 6.76
C GLU A 285 -4.17 -0.29 6.54
N ASP A 286 -3.35 0.77 6.56
CA ASP A 286 -3.81 2.14 6.27
C ASP A 286 -4.43 2.25 4.86
N VAL A 287 -3.85 1.56 3.87
CA VAL A 287 -4.39 1.53 2.50
C VAL A 287 -5.75 0.83 2.46
N VAL A 288 -5.88 -0.34 3.07
CA VAL A 288 -7.15 -1.10 3.10
C VAL A 288 -8.25 -0.31 3.84
N ARG A 289 -7.91 0.33 4.96
CA ARG A 289 -8.86 1.17 5.73
C ARG A 289 -9.28 2.43 4.99
N ASN A 290 -8.55 2.81 3.96
CA ASN A 290 -8.81 3.98 3.13
C ASN A 290 -9.38 3.62 1.75
N GLY A 291 -9.85 2.38 1.56
CA GLY A 291 -10.41 1.89 0.30
C GLY A 291 -11.62 2.71 -0.16
N GLU A 292 -11.78 2.86 -1.48
CA GLU A 292 -12.95 3.50 -2.06
C GLU A 292 -14.22 2.74 -1.67
N GLY A 293 -15.22 3.43 -1.10
CA GLY A 293 -16.46 2.83 -0.64
C GLY A 293 -16.32 1.85 0.53
N VAL A 294 -15.22 1.88 1.27
CA VAL A 294 -14.97 0.96 2.37
C VAL A 294 -15.95 1.20 3.53
N HIS A 295 -16.65 0.14 3.95
CA HIS A 295 -17.48 0.11 5.14
C HIS A 295 -16.85 -0.76 6.23
N HIS A 296 -16.13 -1.79 5.83
CA HIS A 296 -15.56 -2.81 6.71
C HIS A 296 -14.17 -3.21 6.25
N VAL A 297 -13.32 -3.65 7.17
CA VAL A 297 -12.07 -4.34 6.86
C VAL A 297 -12.22 -5.82 7.23
N MET A 298 -11.98 -6.69 6.26
CA MET A 298 -11.91 -8.13 6.47
C MET A 298 -10.46 -8.53 6.74
N ARG A 299 -10.22 -9.21 7.85
CA ARG A 299 -8.94 -9.85 8.12
C ARG A 299 -9.14 -11.35 8.10
N VAL A 300 -8.44 -12.01 7.17
CA VAL A 300 -8.54 -13.46 6.97
C VAL A 300 -7.23 -14.11 7.37
N THR A 301 -7.30 -15.04 8.30
CA THR A 301 -6.18 -15.92 8.68
C THR A 301 -6.46 -17.32 8.14
N VAL A 302 -5.53 -17.88 7.40
CA VAL A 302 -5.61 -19.26 6.90
C VAL A 302 -4.46 -20.05 7.54
N ALA A 303 -4.80 -21.05 8.34
CA ALA A 303 -3.85 -21.90 9.03
C ALA A 303 -4.05 -23.38 8.63
N GLY A 304 -2.99 -24.17 8.75
CA GLY A 304 -3.05 -25.63 8.47
C GLY A 304 -3.25 -26.02 7.01
N ALA A 305 -3.17 -25.06 6.08
CA ALA A 305 -3.18 -25.40 4.65
C ALA A 305 -1.96 -26.26 4.26
N PRO A 306 -2.09 -27.12 3.24
CA PRO A 306 -0.98 -27.99 2.78
C PRO A 306 0.29 -27.23 2.40
N ASP A 307 0.16 -25.99 1.91
CA ASP A 307 1.27 -25.11 1.57
C ASP A 307 0.86 -23.62 1.70
N PRO A 308 1.86 -22.71 1.82
CA PRO A 308 1.62 -21.28 1.96
C PRO A 308 0.95 -20.63 0.73
N GLU A 309 1.13 -21.19 -0.47
CA GLU A 309 0.52 -20.66 -1.69
C GLU A 309 -1.00 -20.87 -1.67
N LEU A 310 -1.44 -22.09 -1.32
CA LEU A 310 -2.87 -22.37 -1.17
C LEU A 310 -3.50 -21.52 -0.05
N ALA A 311 -2.80 -21.34 1.08
CA ALA A 311 -3.26 -20.46 2.14
C ALA A 311 -3.49 -19.03 1.64
N ALA A 312 -2.54 -18.49 0.88
CA ALA A 312 -2.62 -17.14 0.34
C ALA A 312 -3.77 -17.00 -0.69
N THR A 313 -3.91 -17.97 -1.59
CA THR A 313 -4.94 -17.91 -2.63
C THR A 313 -6.34 -18.09 -2.06
N VAL A 314 -6.52 -18.96 -1.07
CA VAL A 314 -7.80 -19.11 -0.34
C VAL A 314 -8.14 -17.81 0.40
N GLY A 315 -7.18 -17.22 1.12
CA GLY A 315 -7.39 -15.93 1.77
C GLY A 315 -7.82 -14.84 0.78
N LYS A 316 -7.17 -14.77 -0.38
CA LYS A 316 -7.53 -13.84 -1.46
C LYS A 316 -8.91 -14.14 -2.05
N ALA A 317 -9.24 -15.41 -2.28
CA ALA A 317 -10.56 -15.79 -2.79
C ALA A 317 -11.71 -15.38 -1.86
N ILE A 318 -11.47 -15.39 -0.55
CA ILE A 318 -12.43 -14.94 0.46
C ILE A 318 -12.62 -13.41 0.38
N VAL A 319 -11.52 -12.64 0.49
CA VAL A 319 -11.63 -11.16 0.51
C VAL A 319 -12.11 -10.59 -0.81
N ASN A 320 -11.87 -11.29 -1.92
CA ASN A 320 -12.28 -10.89 -3.28
C ASN A 320 -13.64 -11.45 -3.71
N SER A 321 -14.32 -12.22 -2.86
CA SER A 321 -15.65 -12.74 -3.20
C SER A 321 -16.70 -11.63 -3.18
N PRO A 322 -17.25 -11.17 -4.32
CA PRO A 322 -18.25 -10.10 -4.33
C PRO A 322 -19.48 -10.42 -3.47
N LEU A 323 -19.90 -11.70 -3.46
CA LEU A 323 -21.03 -12.13 -2.63
C LEU A 323 -20.72 -12.05 -1.14
N PHE A 324 -19.49 -12.39 -0.73
CA PHE A 324 -19.09 -12.29 0.66
C PHE A 324 -18.86 -10.82 1.07
N GLN A 325 -18.27 -10.01 0.20
CA GLN A 325 -18.16 -8.56 0.40
C GLN A 325 -19.54 -7.91 0.59
N CYS A 326 -20.54 -8.27 -0.25
CA CYS A 326 -21.93 -7.79 -0.10
C CYS A 326 -22.54 -8.20 1.24
N ALA A 327 -22.32 -9.44 1.70
CA ALA A 327 -22.81 -9.90 3.00
C ALA A 327 -22.19 -9.07 4.14
N VAL A 328 -20.86 -8.90 4.12
CA VAL A 328 -20.15 -8.12 5.14
C VAL A 328 -20.60 -6.66 5.14
N CYS A 329 -20.70 -6.01 3.96
CA CYS A 329 -21.14 -4.62 3.85
C CYS A 329 -22.60 -4.44 4.29
N GLY A 330 -23.44 -5.43 4.05
CA GLY A 330 -24.85 -5.41 4.45
C GLY A 330 -25.11 -5.87 5.88
N ASN A 331 -24.07 -6.16 6.66
CA ASN A 331 -24.17 -6.73 8.01
C ASN A 331 -24.98 -8.04 8.04
N ASP A 332 -24.92 -8.81 6.94
CA ASP A 332 -25.60 -10.10 6.77
C ASP A 332 -24.65 -11.23 7.23
N ALA A 333 -25.09 -12.01 8.21
CA ALA A 333 -24.33 -13.16 8.75
C ALA A 333 -24.30 -14.37 7.79
N ASN A 334 -24.27 -14.13 6.47
CA ASN A 334 -24.33 -15.15 5.43
C ASN A 334 -22.98 -15.88 5.25
N VAL A 335 -22.65 -16.74 6.20
CA VAL A 335 -21.41 -17.53 6.19
C VAL A 335 -21.39 -18.62 5.09
N GLY A 336 -22.51 -18.92 4.47
CA GLY A 336 -22.56 -19.80 3.29
C GLY A 336 -21.72 -19.26 2.12
N ARG A 337 -21.66 -17.94 1.97
CA ARG A 337 -20.83 -17.27 0.96
C ARG A 337 -19.34 -17.45 1.22
N LEU A 338 -18.94 -17.57 2.48
CA LEU A 338 -17.55 -17.89 2.87
C LEU A 338 -17.17 -19.31 2.44
N VAL A 339 -18.00 -20.30 2.79
CA VAL A 339 -17.77 -21.69 2.38
C VAL A 339 -17.72 -21.83 0.85
N MET A 340 -18.61 -21.14 0.14
CA MET A 340 -18.60 -21.11 -1.33
C MET A 340 -17.28 -20.55 -1.88
N ALA A 341 -16.76 -19.45 -1.33
CA ALA A 341 -15.51 -18.84 -1.80
C ALA A 341 -14.29 -19.78 -1.59
N ILE A 342 -14.22 -20.45 -0.43
CA ILE A 342 -13.20 -21.44 -0.13
C ILE A 342 -13.30 -22.63 -1.08
N GLY A 343 -14.49 -23.23 -1.18
CA GLY A 343 -14.72 -24.42 -2.00
C GLY A 343 -14.41 -24.21 -3.47
N LYS A 344 -14.77 -23.03 -4.01
CA LYS A 344 -14.44 -22.63 -5.39
C LYS A 344 -12.93 -22.63 -5.61
N GLU A 345 -12.17 -22.00 -4.73
CA GLU A 345 -10.72 -21.85 -4.91
C GLU A 345 -9.98 -23.17 -4.74
N VAL A 346 -10.31 -23.93 -3.69
CA VAL A 346 -9.70 -25.24 -3.44
C VAL A 346 -10.04 -26.22 -4.58
N GLY A 347 -11.29 -26.23 -5.03
CA GLY A 347 -11.73 -27.08 -6.15
C GLY A 347 -11.01 -26.78 -7.46
N ALA A 348 -10.72 -25.50 -7.73
CA ALA A 348 -10.03 -25.09 -8.95
C ALA A 348 -8.52 -25.40 -8.93
N ARG A 349 -7.86 -25.23 -7.77
CA ARG A 349 -6.39 -25.35 -7.67
C ARG A 349 -5.89 -26.68 -7.15
N ARG A 350 -6.65 -27.32 -6.29
CA ARG A 350 -6.29 -28.56 -5.57
C ARG A 350 -7.50 -29.48 -5.43
N ALA A 351 -8.10 -29.83 -6.56
CA ALA A 351 -9.20 -30.81 -6.58
C ALA A 351 -8.81 -32.08 -5.82
N GLY A 352 -9.69 -32.57 -4.97
CA GLY A 352 -9.44 -33.72 -4.11
C GLY A 352 -8.79 -33.42 -2.75
N THR A 353 -8.56 -32.13 -2.41
CA THR A 353 -8.16 -31.78 -1.04
C THR A 353 -9.24 -32.20 -0.05
N ASP A 354 -8.84 -32.92 0.99
CA ASP A 354 -9.73 -33.30 2.09
C ASP A 354 -10.05 -32.08 2.96
N LEU A 355 -11.30 -31.64 2.92
CA LEU A 355 -11.85 -30.54 3.74
C LEU A 355 -12.68 -31.03 4.92
N SER A 356 -12.63 -32.32 5.27
CA SER A 356 -13.40 -32.88 6.41
C SER A 356 -13.07 -32.23 7.75
N ARG A 357 -11.84 -31.71 7.89
CA ARG A 357 -11.38 -31.00 9.08
C ARG A 357 -11.46 -29.48 8.98
N LEU A 358 -12.06 -28.95 7.90
CA LEU A 358 -12.24 -27.51 7.76
C LEU A 358 -13.03 -26.95 8.94
N ARG A 359 -12.50 -25.91 9.56
CA ARG A 359 -13.15 -25.14 10.61
C ARG A 359 -13.12 -23.68 10.27
N LEU A 360 -14.24 -23.00 10.49
CA LEU A 360 -14.34 -21.57 10.25
C LEU A 360 -14.80 -20.87 11.52
N THR A 361 -14.11 -19.76 11.81
CA THR A 361 -14.52 -18.82 12.85
C THR A 361 -14.73 -17.45 12.24
N MET A 362 -15.68 -16.68 12.76
CA MET A 362 -15.91 -15.30 12.40
C MET A 362 -16.28 -14.51 13.64
N GLY A 363 -15.58 -13.39 13.89
CA GLY A 363 -15.80 -12.62 15.11
C GLY A 363 -15.52 -13.38 16.41
N GLY A 364 -14.63 -14.39 16.36
CA GLY A 364 -14.35 -15.29 17.48
C GLY A 364 -15.37 -16.44 17.67
N LEU A 365 -16.44 -16.47 16.87
CA LEU A 365 -17.47 -17.51 16.96
C LEU A 365 -17.18 -18.64 15.97
N ALA A 366 -17.29 -19.90 16.41
CA ALA A 366 -17.18 -21.06 15.54
C ALA A 366 -18.49 -21.15 14.71
N ILE A 367 -18.35 -21.02 13.37
CA ILE A 367 -19.49 -20.97 12.44
C ILE A 367 -19.61 -22.21 11.55
N PHE A 368 -18.53 -22.98 11.40
CA PHE A 368 -18.50 -24.21 10.62
C PHE A 368 -17.48 -25.19 11.19
N GLY A 369 -17.79 -26.47 11.18
CA GLY A 369 -16.87 -27.55 11.57
C GLY A 369 -17.53 -28.89 11.40
N ASP A 370 -16.70 -29.95 11.18
CA ASP A 370 -17.16 -31.33 10.99
C ASP A 370 -18.19 -31.47 9.83
N GLY A 371 -18.03 -30.63 8.79
CA GLY A 371 -18.88 -30.63 7.60
C GLY A 371 -20.24 -29.93 7.77
N VAL A 372 -20.52 -29.31 8.92
CA VAL A 372 -21.82 -28.68 9.22
C VAL A 372 -21.68 -27.24 9.70
N PHE A 373 -22.69 -26.42 9.42
CA PHE A 373 -22.80 -25.09 9.99
C PHE A 373 -23.24 -25.17 11.46
N ARG A 374 -22.69 -24.26 12.25
CA ARG A 374 -22.98 -24.06 13.67
C ARG A 374 -23.67 -22.70 13.85
N LEU A 375 -24.77 -22.52 13.14
CA LEU A 375 -25.55 -21.28 13.12
C LEU A 375 -26.91 -21.58 13.74
N ASP A 376 -27.04 -21.31 15.01
CA ASP A 376 -28.34 -21.14 15.68
C ASP A 376 -28.70 -19.65 15.72
N PRO A 377 -29.94 -19.29 16.08
CA PRO A 377 -30.37 -17.89 16.13
C PRO A 377 -29.54 -17.00 17.03
N GLU A 378 -28.93 -17.56 18.08
CA GLU A 378 -28.09 -16.80 19.01
C GLU A 378 -26.72 -16.46 18.37
N VAL A 379 -26.07 -17.44 17.74
CA VAL A 379 -24.81 -17.23 16.97
C VAL A 379 -25.04 -16.26 15.84
N GLU A 380 -26.14 -16.37 15.10
CA GLU A 380 -26.49 -15.45 14.02
C GLU A 380 -26.65 -14.01 14.54
N ALA A 381 -27.39 -13.82 15.63
CA ALA A 381 -27.54 -12.50 16.25
C ALA A 381 -26.20 -11.90 16.73
N GLN A 382 -25.32 -12.73 17.29
CA GLN A 382 -23.97 -12.29 17.70
C GLN A 382 -23.10 -11.90 16.50
N LEU A 383 -23.19 -12.64 15.38
CA LEU A 383 -22.48 -12.29 14.14
C LEU A 383 -22.99 -10.97 13.56
N VAL A 384 -24.29 -10.75 13.49
CA VAL A 384 -24.87 -9.48 13.03
C VAL A 384 -24.41 -8.33 13.93
N ALA A 385 -24.43 -8.50 15.24
CA ALA A 385 -23.93 -7.50 16.18
C ALA A 385 -22.43 -7.22 15.98
N HIS A 386 -21.63 -8.26 15.73
CA HIS A 386 -20.21 -8.13 15.40
C HIS A 386 -20.00 -7.34 14.10
N LEU A 387 -20.80 -7.61 13.07
CA LEU A 387 -20.73 -6.91 11.79
C LEU A 387 -21.04 -5.41 11.97
N HIS A 388 -22.10 -5.06 12.66
CA HIS A 388 -22.42 -3.66 12.98
C HIS A 388 -21.36 -2.97 13.82
N ALA A 389 -20.82 -3.65 14.84
CA ALA A 389 -19.77 -3.09 15.69
C ALA A 389 -18.45 -2.84 14.95
N ALA A 390 -18.26 -3.43 13.77
CA ALA A 390 -17.06 -3.33 12.98
C ALA A 390 -17.19 -2.42 11.74
N GLU A 391 -18.29 -1.66 11.62
CA GLU A 391 -18.39 -0.59 10.62
C GLU A 391 -17.33 0.49 10.87
N LEU A 392 -16.62 0.85 9.81
CA LEU A 392 -15.54 1.85 9.89
C LEU A 392 -16.06 3.28 9.98
N TYR A 393 -17.26 3.53 9.41
CA TYR A 393 -17.85 4.84 9.30
C TYR A 393 -19.33 4.77 9.74
N ALA A 394 -19.79 5.80 10.46
CA ALA A 394 -21.21 5.95 10.72
C ALA A 394 -21.97 6.09 9.39
N SER A 395 -23.16 5.51 9.30
CA SER A 395 -23.98 5.37 8.09
C SER A 395 -24.49 6.68 7.46
N THR A 396 -24.05 7.84 7.94
CA THR A 396 -24.44 9.14 7.40
C THR A 396 -23.16 9.92 7.04
N PRO A 397 -22.79 10.04 5.74
CA PRO A 397 -21.77 10.98 5.36
C PRO A 397 -22.22 12.40 5.74
N PRO A 398 -21.31 13.27 6.21
CA PRO A 398 -21.63 14.67 6.47
C PRO A 398 -22.16 15.32 5.20
N ALA A 399 -23.15 16.18 5.33
CA ALA A 399 -23.90 16.80 4.22
C ALA A 399 -23.04 17.66 3.26
N ASP A 400 -21.78 17.92 3.59
CA ASP A 400 -20.84 18.70 2.80
C ASP A 400 -19.92 17.85 1.88
N GLY A 401 -20.10 16.54 1.85
CA GLY A 401 -19.51 15.63 0.86
C GLY A 401 -17.97 15.53 0.84
N LEU A 402 -17.25 16.22 1.73
CA LEU A 402 -15.79 16.33 1.71
C LEU A 402 -15.12 16.24 3.08
N THR A 403 -15.88 16.15 4.17
CA THR A 403 -15.30 16.05 5.50
C THR A 403 -15.19 14.59 5.92
N PHE A 404 -13.99 14.03 5.79
CA PHE A 404 -13.63 12.82 6.49
C PHE A 404 -13.56 13.17 7.98
N VAL A 405 -14.55 12.73 8.72
CA VAL A 405 -14.43 12.63 10.17
C VAL A 405 -14.00 11.20 10.44
N PRO A 406 -12.75 10.93 10.87
CA PRO A 406 -12.43 9.63 11.42
C PRO A 406 -13.44 9.43 12.54
N SER A 407 -14.37 8.47 12.38
CA SER A 407 -15.29 8.20 13.47
C SER A 407 -14.44 7.84 14.69
N ALA A 408 -14.76 8.39 15.85
CA ALA A 408 -14.05 8.17 17.10
C ALA A 408 -14.11 6.70 17.59
N ARG A 409 -14.53 5.78 16.74
CA ARG A 409 -14.63 4.36 17.04
C ARG A 409 -14.16 3.54 15.83
N TYR A 410 -12.84 3.34 15.73
CA TYR A 410 -12.36 2.12 15.10
C TYR A 410 -12.74 0.98 16.05
N PRO A 411 -13.66 0.08 15.66
CA PRO A 411 -13.98 -1.03 16.54
C PRO A 411 -12.73 -1.88 16.72
N ARG A 412 -12.39 -2.19 17.95
CA ARG A 412 -11.30 -3.10 18.32
C ARG A 412 -11.58 -4.56 17.92
N HIS A 413 -12.54 -4.80 17.05
CA HIS A 413 -12.97 -6.14 16.68
C HIS A 413 -12.39 -6.51 15.34
N GLU A 414 -11.31 -7.23 15.39
CA GLU A 414 -10.74 -7.90 14.24
C GLU A 414 -11.70 -9.01 13.80
N ARG A 415 -12.01 -9.02 12.51
CA ARG A 415 -12.74 -10.13 11.92
C ARG A 415 -11.74 -11.12 11.43
N VAL A 416 -11.56 -12.16 12.20
CA VAL A 416 -10.67 -13.26 11.86
C VAL A 416 -11.53 -14.38 11.32
N VAL A 417 -11.22 -14.84 10.11
CA VAL A 417 -11.69 -16.10 9.57
C VAL A 417 -10.50 -17.04 9.61
N GLU A 418 -10.60 -18.06 10.42
CA GLU A 418 -9.57 -19.09 10.55
C GLU A 418 -10.00 -20.33 9.78
N ILE A 419 -9.08 -20.85 8.96
CA ILE A 419 -9.23 -22.10 8.23
C ILE A 419 -8.07 -22.99 8.67
N GLY A 420 -8.39 -24.07 9.34
CA GLY A 420 -7.43 -25.02 9.84
C GLY A 420 -7.63 -26.44 9.36
#